data_45131223adb78c1dfc399f10cfc722be
#
_entry.id   45131223adb78c1dfc399f10cfc722be
#
_cell.length_a   1.000
_cell.length_b   1.000
_cell.length_c   1.000
_cell.angle_alpha   90.00
_cell.angle_beta   90.00
_cell.angle_gamma   90.00
#
_symmetry.space_group_name_H-M   'P 1'
#
loop_
_entity.id
_entity.type
_entity.pdbx_description
1 polymer ?
#
loop_
_entity_poly.entity_id
_entity_poly.type
_entity_poly.pdbx_seq_one_letter_code
_entity_poly.pdbx_strand_id
1 'polypeptide(L)'
;ASMLVDFVCGANKDGQHLRGVNWSRDLGEPESVDIRNVTREDQAPNASGKILIKRGIEVGHIFQLGTKYSEALNAKVLDENGKAVTLKMGCYGIGVSRIVAAAVEQNYDDRGIIWPAPIAPFDVAIAPINAHKSSRVRTMALSLYEQFKTAGIDVLLCDGKDRPGVMFANLELIGIPHRLVMSDRGLDSEMLEYKGRADEASDNIPLRSCLSFIKDKLGASPS
;
A
#
# COMPACT_ATOMS: atom_id res chain seq x y z
N ALA A 1 -21.25 31.90 14.58
CA ALA A 1 -20.71 33.28 14.43
C ALA A 1 -21.79 34.33 14.74
N SER A 2 -23.02 34.16 14.22
CA SER A 2 -24.13 35.13 14.40
C SER A 2 -24.50 35.46 15.87
N MET A 3 -24.20 34.59 16.82
CA MET A 3 -24.47 34.77 18.25
C MET A 3 -23.31 35.42 19.04
N LEU A 4 -22.22 35.79 18.37
CA LEU A 4 -21.08 36.44 19.04
C LEU A 4 -21.41 37.89 19.39
N VAL A 5 -21.05 38.28 20.60
CA VAL A 5 -21.12 39.65 21.10
C VAL A 5 -19.75 40.06 21.64
N ASP A 6 -19.43 41.36 21.55
CA ASP A 6 -18.17 41.93 22.02
C ASP A 6 -16.92 41.17 21.55
N PHE A 7 -16.93 40.66 20.34
CA PHE A 7 -15.85 39.83 19.77
C PHE A 7 -14.67 40.66 19.25
N VAL A 8 -13.59 39.96 18.96
CA VAL A 8 -12.39 40.53 18.37
C VAL A 8 -12.34 40.12 16.89
N CYS A 9 -12.07 41.03 15.98
CA CYS A 9 -11.89 40.76 14.57
C CYS A 9 -10.71 41.53 13.98
N GLY A 10 -10.32 41.21 12.74
CA GLY A 10 -9.29 41.97 12.01
C GLY A 10 -9.75 43.41 11.73
N ALA A 11 -8.82 44.36 11.81
CA ALA A 11 -9.10 45.81 11.55
C ALA A 11 -8.80 46.21 10.09
N ASN A 12 -8.45 45.25 9.18
CA ASN A 12 -7.99 45.49 7.83
C ASN A 12 -6.78 46.47 7.77
N LYS A 13 -5.96 46.45 8.85
CA LYS A 13 -4.68 47.16 8.96
C LYS A 13 -3.68 46.20 9.58
N ASP A 14 -2.45 46.20 9.08
CA ASP A 14 -1.40 45.31 9.56
C ASP A 14 -1.14 45.52 11.06
N GLY A 15 -1.09 44.39 11.80
CA GLY A 15 -0.83 44.38 13.22
C GLY A 15 -1.95 44.94 14.13
N GLN A 16 -3.13 45.24 13.59
CA GLN A 16 -4.24 45.83 14.36
C GLN A 16 -5.48 44.90 14.37
N HIS A 17 -6.21 44.96 15.48
CA HIS A 17 -7.48 44.24 15.71
C HIS A 17 -8.50 45.18 16.33
N LEU A 18 -9.77 44.99 16.00
CA LEU A 18 -10.91 45.63 16.66
C LEU A 18 -11.39 44.76 17.82
N ARG A 19 -11.74 45.37 18.93
CA ARG A 19 -12.28 44.69 20.13
C ARG A 19 -13.67 45.24 20.46
N GLY A 20 -14.50 44.39 21.04
CA GLY A 20 -15.85 44.73 21.44
C GLY A 20 -16.79 44.97 20.27
N VAL A 21 -16.54 44.27 19.14
CA VAL A 21 -17.35 44.36 17.92
C VAL A 21 -18.64 43.58 18.08
N ASN A 22 -19.73 44.16 17.60
CA ASN A 22 -21.05 43.54 17.61
C ASN A 22 -21.71 43.62 16.24
N TRP A 23 -22.48 42.56 15.94
CA TRP A 23 -23.34 42.55 14.75
C TRP A 23 -24.41 43.65 14.86
N SER A 24 -24.94 44.10 13.76
CA SER A 24 -25.93 45.14 13.64
C SER A 24 -25.51 46.52 14.13
N ARG A 25 -24.56 46.63 15.05
CA ARG A 25 -24.02 47.93 15.53
C ARG A 25 -22.82 48.35 14.68
N ASP A 26 -21.85 47.50 14.49
CA ASP A 26 -20.55 47.80 13.88
C ASP A 26 -20.38 47.16 12.50
N LEU A 27 -21.04 46.01 12.32
CA LEU A 27 -21.04 45.23 11.08
C LEU A 27 -22.47 44.75 10.79
N GLY A 28 -22.78 44.55 9.51
CA GLY A 28 -24.06 43.90 9.12
C GLY A 28 -24.21 42.51 9.69
N GLU A 29 -25.44 42.02 9.80
CA GLU A 29 -25.71 40.64 10.18
C GLU A 29 -25.05 39.67 9.20
N PRO A 30 -24.24 38.67 9.71
CA PRO A 30 -23.60 37.72 8.85
C PRO A 30 -24.59 36.70 8.30
N GLU A 31 -24.43 36.30 7.06
CA GLU A 31 -25.01 35.06 6.59
C GLU A 31 -24.38 33.89 7.37
N SER A 32 -25.22 33.11 8.06
CA SER A 32 -24.75 32.03 8.89
C SER A 32 -24.99 30.67 8.21
N VAL A 33 -23.91 29.98 7.91
CA VAL A 33 -23.95 28.66 7.31
C VAL A 33 -23.15 27.65 8.17
N ASP A 34 -23.53 26.38 8.08
CA ASP A 34 -22.79 25.33 8.75
C ASP A 34 -21.58 24.90 7.90
N ILE A 35 -20.38 25.33 8.32
CA ILE A 35 -19.10 25.01 7.68
C ILE A 35 -18.19 24.15 8.58
N ARG A 36 -18.74 23.57 9.64
CA ARG A 36 -17.98 22.66 10.49
C ARG A 36 -17.65 21.35 9.77
N ASN A 37 -16.69 20.62 10.28
CA ASN A 37 -16.45 19.27 9.80
C ASN A 37 -17.62 18.35 10.13
N VAL A 38 -17.91 17.43 9.20
CA VAL A 38 -18.94 16.41 9.37
C VAL A 38 -18.62 15.50 10.56
N THR A 39 -19.64 15.09 11.29
CA THR A 39 -19.57 14.14 12.40
C THR A 39 -20.32 12.85 12.07
N ARG A 40 -20.14 11.82 12.91
CA ARG A 40 -20.86 10.53 12.74
C ARG A 40 -22.37 10.64 12.97
N GLU A 41 -22.79 11.69 13.62
CA GLU A 41 -24.20 11.94 13.97
C GLU A 41 -24.96 12.69 12.88
N ASP A 42 -24.22 13.24 11.91
CA ASP A 42 -24.83 13.95 10.79
C ASP A 42 -25.50 12.97 9.82
N GLN A 43 -26.54 13.44 9.18
CA GLN A 43 -27.20 12.69 8.12
C GLN A 43 -26.42 12.76 6.82
N ALA A 44 -26.46 11.69 6.04
CA ALA A 44 -25.92 11.71 4.68
C ALA A 44 -26.72 12.74 3.83
N PRO A 45 -26.08 13.44 2.86
CA PRO A 45 -26.72 14.51 2.08
C PRO A 45 -28.04 14.13 1.41
N ASN A 46 -28.23 12.86 1.09
CA ASN A 46 -29.43 12.30 0.47
C ASN A 46 -30.33 11.54 1.45
N ALA A 47 -30.10 11.68 2.76
CA ALA A 47 -30.80 10.96 3.84
C ALA A 47 -30.74 9.41 3.72
N SER A 48 -29.84 8.86 2.91
CA SER A 48 -29.79 7.43 2.56
C SER A 48 -28.86 6.59 3.42
N GLY A 49 -28.43 7.05 4.60
CA GLY A 49 -27.57 6.22 5.44
C GLY A 49 -26.87 6.97 6.56
N LYS A 50 -26.00 6.25 7.27
CA LYS A 50 -25.16 6.79 8.35
C LYS A 50 -23.77 7.16 7.82
N ILE A 51 -23.21 8.24 8.35
CA ILE A 51 -21.85 8.67 8.04
C ILE A 51 -20.84 7.77 8.76
N LEU A 52 -19.92 7.20 7.98
CA LEU A 52 -18.78 6.46 8.51
C LEU A 52 -17.50 7.29 8.32
N ILE A 53 -16.91 7.68 9.43
CA ILE A 53 -15.63 8.39 9.40
C ILE A 53 -14.51 7.35 9.51
N LYS A 54 -13.67 7.23 8.45
CA LYS A 54 -12.52 6.33 8.39
C LYS A 54 -11.26 7.15 8.14
N ARG A 55 -10.13 6.63 8.62
CA ARG A 55 -8.81 7.12 8.21
C ARG A 55 -8.40 6.39 6.95
N GLY A 56 -7.85 7.11 5.99
CA GLY A 56 -7.26 6.55 4.77
C GLY A 56 -5.79 6.92 4.67
N ILE A 57 -5.04 6.16 3.89
CA ILE A 57 -3.67 6.49 3.50
C ILE A 57 -3.75 7.11 2.10
N GLU A 58 -3.27 8.35 1.96
CA GLU A 58 -3.21 9.02 0.66
C GLU A 58 -2.07 8.42 -0.17
N VAL A 59 -2.41 7.66 -1.20
CA VAL A 59 -1.43 7.05 -2.11
C VAL A 59 -1.19 7.87 -3.37
N GLY A 60 -2.15 8.73 -3.74
CA GLY A 60 -2.04 9.61 -4.89
C GLY A 60 -2.88 10.88 -4.72
N HIS A 61 -2.51 11.95 -5.43
CA HIS A 61 -3.20 13.23 -5.37
C HIS A 61 -3.19 13.92 -6.74
N ILE A 62 -4.29 14.63 -7.03
CA ILE A 62 -4.43 15.46 -8.21
C ILE A 62 -4.44 16.92 -7.76
N PHE A 63 -3.56 17.74 -8.34
CA PHE A 63 -3.47 19.15 -8.06
C PHE A 63 -3.96 19.96 -9.26
N GLN A 64 -4.96 20.82 -9.04
CA GLN A 64 -5.47 21.76 -10.01
C GLN A 64 -4.70 23.08 -9.85
N LEU A 65 -3.65 23.26 -10.65
CA LEU A 65 -2.72 24.39 -10.51
C LEU A 65 -3.20 25.66 -11.22
N GLY A 66 -4.17 25.56 -12.14
CA GLY A 66 -4.65 26.68 -12.93
C GLY A 66 -3.52 27.34 -13.73
N THR A 67 -3.38 28.63 -13.62
CA THR A 67 -2.35 29.41 -14.32
C THR A 67 -1.20 29.89 -13.43
N LYS A 68 -1.17 29.45 -12.17
CA LYS A 68 -0.22 29.93 -11.15
C LYS A 68 1.25 29.90 -11.60
N TYR A 69 1.66 28.82 -12.24
CA TYR A 69 3.04 28.66 -12.70
C TYR A 69 3.20 29.07 -14.16
N SER A 70 2.22 28.79 -15.00
CA SER A 70 2.27 29.11 -16.42
C SER A 70 2.30 30.62 -16.70
N GLU A 71 1.64 31.46 -15.90
CA GLU A 71 1.75 32.91 -15.96
C GLU A 71 3.17 33.35 -15.60
N ALA A 72 3.74 32.90 -14.50
CA ALA A 72 5.09 33.24 -14.06
C ALA A 72 6.16 32.82 -15.07
N LEU A 73 5.96 31.69 -15.76
CA LEU A 73 6.86 31.15 -16.79
C LEU A 73 6.58 31.73 -18.20
N ASN A 74 5.54 32.57 -18.36
CA ASN A 74 5.05 33.03 -19.64
C ASN A 74 4.76 31.89 -20.64
N ALA A 75 4.28 30.75 -20.14
CA ALA A 75 3.97 29.57 -20.93
C ALA A 75 2.60 29.73 -21.60
N LYS A 76 2.64 30.11 -22.90
CA LYS A 76 1.46 30.41 -23.71
C LYS A 76 1.45 29.57 -24.98
N VAL A 77 0.25 29.33 -25.48
CA VAL A 77 0.00 28.72 -26.80
C VAL A 77 -0.97 29.61 -27.57
N LEU A 78 -1.01 29.46 -28.88
CA LEU A 78 -2.06 30.10 -29.70
C LEU A 78 -3.29 29.20 -29.71
N ASP A 79 -4.46 29.79 -29.48
CA ASP A 79 -5.73 29.12 -29.66
C ASP A 79 -6.09 28.98 -31.15
N GLU A 80 -7.22 28.38 -31.47
CA GLU A 80 -7.73 28.17 -32.83
C GLU A 80 -7.93 29.48 -33.63
N ASN A 81 -8.03 30.59 -32.92
CA ASN A 81 -8.19 31.94 -33.51
C ASN A 81 -6.85 32.70 -33.59
N GLY A 82 -5.73 32.07 -33.26
CA GLY A 82 -4.41 32.67 -33.23
C GLY A 82 -4.16 33.60 -32.04
N LYS A 83 -5.00 33.58 -31.01
CA LYS A 83 -4.84 34.39 -29.79
C LYS A 83 -3.96 33.63 -28.76
N ALA A 84 -3.01 34.35 -28.18
CA ALA A 84 -2.16 33.80 -27.12
C ALA A 84 -2.95 33.56 -25.84
N VAL A 85 -2.97 32.28 -25.37
CA VAL A 85 -3.65 31.82 -24.16
C VAL A 85 -2.64 31.22 -23.22
N THR A 86 -2.69 31.60 -21.94
CA THR A 86 -1.87 31.01 -20.89
C THR A 86 -2.34 29.57 -20.61
N LEU A 87 -1.41 28.63 -20.56
CA LEU A 87 -1.71 27.21 -20.32
C LEU A 87 -2.31 27.00 -18.92
N LYS A 88 -3.38 26.24 -18.85
CA LYS A 88 -3.88 25.71 -17.58
C LYS A 88 -3.13 24.44 -17.24
N MET A 89 -2.70 24.32 -16.00
CA MET A 89 -1.84 23.24 -15.52
C MET A 89 -2.56 22.37 -14.50
N GLY A 90 -2.28 21.07 -14.55
CA GLY A 90 -2.58 20.10 -13.52
C GLY A 90 -1.32 19.34 -13.15
N CYS A 91 -1.29 18.77 -11.95
CA CYS A 91 -0.23 17.89 -11.51
C CYS A 91 -0.86 16.61 -10.94
N TYR A 92 -0.25 15.47 -11.24
CA TYR A 92 -0.75 14.16 -10.87
C TYR A 92 0.38 13.41 -10.18
N GLY A 93 0.24 13.14 -8.89
CA GLY A 93 1.27 12.50 -8.08
C GLY A 93 0.84 11.15 -7.53
N ILE A 94 1.75 10.18 -7.53
CA ILE A 94 1.59 8.89 -6.86
C ILE A 94 2.83 8.66 -5.98
N GLY A 95 2.59 8.34 -4.69
CA GLY A 95 3.65 7.99 -3.75
C GLY A 95 4.03 6.52 -3.87
N VAL A 96 4.90 6.15 -4.81
CA VAL A 96 5.25 4.75 -5.09
C VAL A 96 5.73 4.02 -3.84
N SER A 97 6.68 4.58 -3.09
CA SER A 97 7.15 4.00 -1.83
C SER A 97 6.08 4.00 -0.74
N ARG A 98 5.18 4.98 -0.74
CA ARG A 98 4.03 5.01 0.17
C ARG A 98 3.04 3.87 -0.11
N ILE A 99 2.87 3.46 -1.37
CA ILE A 99 2.03 2.31 -1.72
C ILE A 99 2.54 1.04 -1.04
N VAL A 100 3.85 0.81 -1.04
CA VAL A 100 4.48 -0.33 -0.34
C VAL A 100 4.16 -0.29 1.15
N ALA A 101 4.37 0.85 1.80
CA ALA A 101 4.06 1.03 3.22
C ALA A 101 2.57 0.85 3.52
N ALA A 102 1.69 1.36 2.65
CA ALA A 102 0.25 1.20 2.78
C ALA A 102 -0.20 -0.25 2.63
N ALA A 103 0.42 -1.00 1.72
CA ALA A 103 0.16 -2.42 1.54
C ALA A 103 0.54 -3.23 2.79
N VAL A 104 1.70 -2.96 3.37
CA VAL A 104 2.14 -3.58 4.65
C VAL A 104 1.17 -3.26 5.78
N GLU A 105 0.79 -1.98 5.93
CA GLU A 105 -0.13 -1.52 6.98
C GLU A 105 -1.54 -2.14 6.88
N GLN A 106 -1.96 -2.55 5.69
CA GLN A 106 -3.29 -3.11 5.45
C GLN A 106 -3.32 -4.63 5.36
N ASN A 107 -2.16 -5.28 5.18
CA ASN A 107 -2.06 -6.72 4.93
C ASN A 107 -0.99 -7.34 5.82
N TYR A 108 -1.34 -7.63 7.05
CA TYR A 108 -0.46 -8.30 8.03
C TYR A 108 -1.26 -9.10 9.05
N ASP A 109 -0.58 -9.98 9.76
CA ASP A 109 -1.06 -10.65 10.97
C ASP A 109 0.02 -10.59 12.08
N ASP A 110 -0.22 -11.26 13.20
CA ASP A 110 0.72 -11.30 14.34
C ASP A 110 2.08 -11.95 14.01
N ARG A 111 2.19 -12.62 12.86
CA ARG A 111 3.42 -13.28 12.40
C ARG A 111 4.23 -12.43 11.43
N GLY A 112 3.61 -11.43 10.79
CA GLY A 112 4.29 -10.54 9.86
C GLY A 112 3.43 -10.11 8.67
N ILE A 113 4.09 -9.74 7.58
CA ILE A 113 3.46 -9.21 6.37
C ILE A 113 2.71 -10.31 5.60
N ILE A 114 1.60 -9.92 4.97
CA ILE A 114 0.87 -10.73 3.98
C ILE A 114 0.83 -9.92 2.69
N TRP A 115 1.79 -10.11 1.80
CA TRP A 115 1.88 -9.31 0.59
C TRP A 115 0.73 -9.60 -0.38
N PRO A 116 0.13 -8.56 -0.98
CA PRO A 116 -0.58 -8.73 -2.25
C PRO A 116 0.38 -9.27 -3.31
N ALA A 117 -0.01 -10.33 -4.02
CA ALA A 117 0.87 -11.05 -4.94
C ALA A 117 1.64 -10.15 -5.95
N PRO A 118 1.02 -9.10 -6.57
CA PRO A 118 1.72 -8.28 -7.56
C PRO A 118 2.90 -7.45 -7.03
N ILE A 119 3.03 -7.28 -5.71
CA ILE A 119 4.09 -6.47 -5.07
C ILE A 119 4.88 -7.25 -4.04
N ALA A 120 4.70 -8.56 -3.98
CA ALA A 120 5.54 -9.42 -3.13
C ALA A 120 7.00 -9.35 -3.58
N PRO A 121 7.97 -9.28 -2.66
CA PRO A 121 9.39 -9.20 -3.01
C PRO A 121 9.92 -10.48 -3.67
N PHE A 122 9.28 -11.61 -3.40
CA PHE A 122 9.52 -12.91 -4.02
C PHE A 122 8.20 -13.68 -4.06
N ASP A 123 8.03 -14.52 -5.07
CA ASP A 123 6.86 -15.38 -5.21
C ASP A 123 6.92 -16.58 -4.27
N VAL A 124 8.11 -17.19 -4.16
CA VAL A 124 8.31 -18.43 -3.41
C VAL A 124 9.63 -18.45 -2.66
N ALA A 125 9.64 -19.04 -1.48
CA ALA A 125 10.87 -19.34 -0.74
C ALA A 125 11.13 -20.85 -0.69
N ILE A 126 12.38 -21.24 -0.95
CA ILE A 126 12.90 -22.59 -0.72
C ILE A 126 13.65 -22.60 0.60
N ALA A 127 13.17 -23.41 1.55
CA ALA A 127 13.72 -23.57 2.89
C ALA A 127 14.36 -24.96 3.06
N PRO A 128 15.63 -25.14 2.68
CA PRO A 128 16.30 -26.42 2.77
C PRO A 128 16.80 -26.69 4.20
N ILE A 129 16.24 -27.69 4.85
CA ILE A 129 16.56 -28.05 6.23
C ILE A 129 17.92 -28.73 6.31
N ASN A 130 18.81 -28.18 7.15
CA ASN A 130 20.16 -28.70 7.35
C ASN A 130 21.01 -28.81 6.06
N ALA A 131 20.81 -27.93 5.06
CA ALA A 131 21.58 -27.94 3.82
C ALA A 131 23.10 -27.87 4.02
N HIS A 132 23.57 -27.31 5.15
CA HIS A 132 24.97 -27.26 5.52
C HIS A 132 25.55 -28.64 5.96
N LYS A 133 24.67 -29.61 6.28
CA LYS A 133 25.04 -30.99 6.68
C LYS A 133 24.69 -32.01 5.61
N SER A 134 23.65 -31.76 4.81
CA SER A 134 23.18 -32.66 3.75
C SER A 134 23.51 -32.09 2.39
N SER A 135 24.50 -32.68 1.70
CA SER A 135 24.83 -32.31 0.32
C SER A 135 23.67 -32.60 -0.64
N ARG A 136 22.88 -33.64 -0.38
CA ARG A 136 21.73 -34.03 -1.16
C ARG A 136 20.64 -32.94 -1.12
N VAL A 137 20.27 -32.47 0.07
CA VAL A 137 19.29 -31.37 0.24
C VAL A 137 19.81 -30.12 -0.43
N ARG A 138 21.08 -29.76 -0.23
CA ARG A 138 21.67 -28.58 -0.85
C ARG A 138 21.65 -28.63 -2.37
N THR A 139 22.07 -29.75 -2.97
CA THR A 139 22.11 -29.91 -4.43
C THR A 139 20.71 -29.85 -5.02
N MET A 140 19.73 -30.51 -4.39
CA MET A 140 18.35 -30.50 -4.86
C MET A 140 17.70 -29.10 -4.72
N ALA A 141 17.96 -28.40 -3.62
CA ALA A 141 17.45 -27.03 -3.41
C ALA A 141 18.01 -26.05 -4.46
N LEU A 142 19.29 -26.14 -4.78
CA LEU A 142 19.92 -25.34 -5.86
C LEU A 142 19.32 -25.69 -7.23
N SER A 143 19.12 -26.98 -7.52
CA SER A 143 18.49 -27.41 -8.77
C SER A 143 17.07 -26.86 -8.90
N LEU A 144 16.27 -26.92 -7.85
CA LEU A 144 14.91 -26.38 -7.83
C LEU A 144 14.91 -24.86 -7.95
N TYR A 145 15.84 -24.17 -7.29
CA TYR A 145 16.03 -22.72 -7.40
C TYR A 145 16.26 -22.29 -8.86
N GLU A 146 17.18 -22.96 -9.56
CA GLU A 146 17.46 -22.67 -10.96
C GLU A 146 16.27 -22.99 -11.90
N GLN A 147 15.49 -24.02 -11.60
CA GLN A 147 14.26 -24.32 -12.33
C GLN A 147 13.21 -23.21 -12.20
N PHE A 148 13.00 -22.67 -10.98
CA PHE A 148 12.09 -21.56 -10.77
C PHE A 148 12.55 -20.29 -11.47
N LYS A 149 13.84 -19.92 -11.35
CA LYS A 149 14.41 -18.78 -12.06
C LYS A 149 14.25 -18.90 -13.58
N THR A 150 14.54 -20.08 -14.13
CA THR A 150 14.38 -20.33 -15.57
C THR A 150 12.90 -20.21 -15.99
N ALA A 151 11.98 -20.52 -15.11
CA ALA A 151 10.54 -20.40 -15.34
C ALA A 151 10.01 -18.96 -15.15
N GLY A 152 10.85 -17.99 -14.79
CA GLY A 152 10.48 -16.59 -14.55
C GLY A 152 9.77 -16.35 -13.22
N ILE A 153 9.99 -17.23 -12.22
CA ILE A 153 9.42 -17.11 -10.88
C ILE A 153 10.48 -16.49 -9.97
N ASP A 154 10.11 -15.44 -9.24
CA ASP A 154 10.97 -14.80 -8.27
C ASP A 154 11.10 -15.67 -7.00
N VAL A 155 12.30 -16.26 -6.82
CA VAL A 155 12.53 -17.25 -5.78
C VAL A 155 13.61 -16.82 -4.79
N LEU A 156 13.32 -16.97 -3.51
CA LEU A 156 14.27 -16.79 -2.41
C LEU A 156 14.78 -18.17 -1.95
N LEU A 157 16.10 -18.38 -1.99
CA LEU A 157 16.72 -19.56 -1.41
C LEU A 157 17.29 -19.22 -0.03
N CYS A 158 16.84 -19.93 1.01
CA CYS A 158 17.38 -19.82 2.37
C CYS A 158 18.67 -20.62 2.50
N ASP A 159 19.81 -20.02 2.18
CA ASP A 159 21.13 -20.66 2.20
C ASP A 159 21.89 -20.53 3.54
N GLY A 160 21.28 -19.85 4.52
CA GLY A 160 21.81 -19.65 5.85
C GLY A 160 21.93 -20.96 6.67
N LYS A 161 22.53 -20.84 7.85
CA LYS A 161 22.68 -21.97 8.82
C LYS A 161 21.66 -21.90 9.95
N ASP A 162 20.60 -21.15 9.76
CA ASP A 162 19.57 -20.94 10.77
C ASP A 162 18.84 -22.24 11.12
N ARG A 163 18.36 -22.30 12.35
CA ARG A 163 17.47 -23.38 12.75
C ARG A 163 16.13 -23.25 12.02
N PRO A 164 15.44 -24.36 11.70
CA PRO A 164 14.18 -24.32 10.95
C PRO A 164 13.16 -23.33 11.50
N GLY A 165 12.97 -23.27 12.82
CA GLY A 165 12.02 -22.34 13.46
C GLY A 165 12.37 -20.87 13.22
N VAL A 166 13.65 -20.50 13.25
CA VAL A 166 14.11 -19.13 12.96
C VAL A 166 13.90 -18.80 11.49
N MET A 167 14.29 -19.72 10.60
CA MET A 167 14.09 -19.58 9.16
C MET A 167 12.60 -19.37 8.81
N PHE A 168 11.71 -20.17 9.40
CA PHE A 168 10.27 -20.04 9.16
C PHE A 168 9.71 -18.74 9.70
N ALA A 169 10.11 -18.33 10.91
CA ALA A 169 9.70 -17.06 11.49
C ALA A 169 10.15 -15.86 10.62
N ASN A 170 11.37 -15.89 10.11
CA ASN A 170 11.88 -14.85 9.19
C ASN A 170 11.07 -14.80 7.90
N LEU A 171 10.75 -15.95 7.29
CA LEU A 171 9.94 -16.00 6.07
C LEU A 171 8.50 -15.53 6.29
N GLU A 172 7.90 -15.84 7.45
CA GLU A 172 6.58 -15.35 7.82
C GLU A 172 6.61 -13.84 8.10
N LEU A 173 7.66 -13.33 8.78
CA LEU A 173 7.84 -11.91 9.03
C LEU A 173 8.00 -11.12 7.72
N ILE A 174 8.83 -11.59 6.80
CA ILE A 174 9.02 -11.00 5.47
C ILE A 174 7.74 -11.11 4.64
N GLY A 175 6.96 -12.17 4.83
CA GLY A 175 5.68 -12.37 4.19
C GLY A 175 5.73 -13.01 2.80
N ILE A 176 6.72 -13.87 2.53
CA ILE A 176 6.81 -14.56 1.23
C ILE A 176 5.55 -15.41 1.00
N PRO A 177 4.84 -15.24 -0.13
CA PRO A 177 3.53 -15.88 -0.37
C PRO A 177 3.54 -17.40 -0.30
N HIS A 178 4.58 -18.04 -0.85
CA HIS A 178 4.69 -19.49 -0.91
C HIS A 178 5.99 -19.97 -0.31
N ARG A 179 5.93 -21.00 0.54
CA ARG A 179 7.10 -21.63 1.16
C ARG A 179 7.16 -23.11 0.82
N LEU A 180 8.33 -23.56 0.36
CA LEU A 180 8.65 -24.96 0.10
C LEU A 180 9.74 -25.38 1.06
N VAL A 181 9.46 -26.39 1.88
CA VAL A 181 10.44 -26.95 2.82
C VAL A 181 10.98 -28.25 2.26
N MET A 182 12.30 -28.34 2.19
CA MET A 182 13.03 -29.50 1.69
C MET A 182 13.85 -30.13 2.81
N SER A 183 13.70 -31.42 3.04
CA SER A 183 14.45 -32.19 4.05
C SER A 183 14.87 -33.54 3.50
N ASP A 184 15.87 -34.19 4.11
CA ASP A 184 16.29 -35.54 3.71
C ASP A 184 15.12 -36.52 3.72
N ARG A 185 14.30 -36.51 4.79
CA ARG A 185 13.10 -37.36 4.88
C ARG A 185 12.08 -37.06 3.75
N GLY A 186 11.88 -35.80 3.41
CA GLY A 186 11.02 -35.42 2.29
C GLY A 186 11.55 -35.95 0.96
N LEU A 187 12.86 -35.82 0.74
CA LEU A 187 13.52 -36.35 -0.46
C LEU A 187 13.49 -37.89 -0.56
N ASP A 188 13.49 -38.60 0.57
CA ASP A 188 13.33 -40.08 0.59
C ASP A 188 11.93 -40.49 0.09
N SER A 189 10.93 -39.68 0.34
CA SER A 189 9.54 -39.90 -0.11
C SER A 189 9.19 -39.14 -1.38
N GLU A 190 10.16 -38.46 -2.02
CA GLU A 190 9.94 -37.56 -3.18
C GLU A 190 8.89 -36.48 -2.95
N MET A 191 8.79 -35.99 -1.71
CA MET A 191 7.81 -34.97 -1.31
C MET A 191 8.49 -33.72 -0.78
N LEU A 192 7.83 -32.57 -0.97
CA LEU A 192 8.15 -31.29 -0.32
C LEU A 192 6.98 -30.89 0.56
N GLU A 193 7.27 -30.24 1.69
CA GLU A 193 6.25 -29.57 2.46
C GLU A 193 6.01 -28.19 1.85
N TYR A 194 4.77 -27.90 1.49
CA TYR A 194 4.31 -26.60 1.00
C TYR A 194 3.47 -25.90 2.07
N LYS A 195 3.62 -24.60 2.20
CA LYS A 195 2.72 -23.74 2.96
C LYS A 195 2.57 -22.37 2.33
N GLY A 196 1.34 -21.94 2.06
CA GLY A 196 1.03 -20.56 1.74
C GLY A 196 1.12 -19.67 2.98
N ARG A 197 1.46 -18.39 2.79
CA ARG A 197 1.65 -17.45 3.91
C ARG A 197 0.39 -17.28 4.76
N ALA A 198 -0.79 -17.30 4.14
CA ALA A 198 -2.08 -17.18 4.82
C ALA A 198 -2.68 -18.53 5.26
N ASP A 199 -2.07 -19.65 4.88
CA ASP A 199 -2.61 -20.99 5.22
C ASP A 199 -2.37 -21.31 6.69
N GLU A 200 -3.31 -22.00 7.31
CA GLU A 200 -3.16 -22.48 8.69
C GLU A 200 -2.27 -23.73 8.76
N ALA A 201 -2.42 -24.64 7.81
CA ALA A 201 -1.72 -25.92 7.74
C ALA A 201 -0.77 -25.98 6.53
N SER A 202 0.20 -26.89 6.59
CA SER A 202 1.06 -27.24 5.46
C SER A 202 0.54 -28.50 4.76
N ASP A 203 0.82 -28.59 3.45
CA ASP A 203 0.52 -29.73 2.61
C ASP A 203 1.81 -30.40 2.13
N ASN A 204 1.75 -31.70 1.79
CA ASN A 204 2.83 -32.39 1.13
C ASN A 204 2.56 -32.47 -0.38
N ILE A 205 3.49 -31.99 -1.19
CA ILE A 205 3.40 -32.00 -2.65
C ILE A 205 4.53 -32.83 -3.26
N PRO A 206 4.29 -33.54 -4.39
CA PRO A 206 5.36 -34.29 -5.05
C PRO A 206 6.44 -33.37 -5.59
N LEU A 207 7.71 -33.69 -5.34
CA LEU A 207 8.86 -32.91 -5.80
C LEU A 207 8.82 -32.65 -7.32
N ARG A 208 8.48 -33.67 -8.11
CA ARG A 208 8.43 -33.62 -9.59
C ARG A 208 7.36 -32.66 -10.15
N SER A 209 6.30 -32.40 -9.40
CA SER A 209 5.20 -31.49 -9.83
C SER A 209 5.25 -30.13 -9.13
N CYS A 210 6.28 -29.88 -8.33
CA CYS A 210 6.41 -28.67 -7.54
C CYS A 210 6.36 -27.38 -8.38
N LEU A 211 7.06 -27.37 -9.52
CA LEU A 211 7.08 -26.21 -10.41
C LEU A 211 5.69 -25.91 -11.00
N SER A 212 4.98 -26.93 -11.50
CA SER A 212 3.61 -26.74 -12.03
C SER A 212 2.66 -26.32 -10.92
N PHE A 213 2.76 -26.91 -9.74
CA PHE A 213 1.93 -26.54 -8.59
C PHE A 213 2.08 -25.06 -8.21
N ILE A 214 3.32 -24.56 -8.14
CA ILE A 214 3.54 -23.13 -7.84
C ILE A 214 3.05 -22.23 -8.96
N LYS A 215 3.25 -22.60 -10.23
CA LYS A 215 2.68 -21.86 -11.38
C LYS A 215 1.16 -21.74 -11.30
N ASP A 216 0.49 -22.84 -10.96
CA ASP A 216 -0.97 -22.84 -10.79
C ASP A 216 -1.41 -21.93 -9.64
N LYS A 217 -0.66 -21.91 -8.53
CA LYS A 217 -0.93 -21.00 -7.39
C LYS A 217 -0.75 -19.53 -7.78
N LEU A 218 0.30 -19.20 -8.53
CA LEU A 218 0.57 -17.83 -8.99
C LEU A 218 -0.47 -17.37 -10.04
N GLY A 219 -0.89 -18.27 -10.94
CA GLY A 219 -1.94 -17.98 -11.93
C GLY A 219 -3.35 -17.90 -11.35
N ALA A 220 -3.60 -18.50 -10.19
CA ALA A 220 -4.88 -18.47 -9.49
C ALA A 220 -5.04 -17.25 -8.56
N SER A 221 -4.01 -16.40 -8.41
CA SER A 221 -4.11 -15.17 -7.63
C SER A 221 -5.14 -14.24 -8.26
N PRO A 222 -6.12 -13.71 -7.51
CA PRO A 222 -7.10 -12.78 -8.06
C PRO A 222 -6.39 -11.52 -8.57
N SER A 223 -6.70 -11.18 -9.81
CA SER A 223 -6.27 -9.96 -10.50
C SER A 223 -6.79 -8.68 -9.81
#